data_916fb6c12edd1203ba2893969ce2dfba
#
_entry.id   916fb6c12edd1203ba2893969ce2dfba
#
_cell.length_a   1.000
_cell.length_b   1.000
_cell.length_c   1.000
_cell.angle_alpha   90.00
_cell.angle_beta   90.00
_cell.angle_gamma   90.00
#
_symmetry.space_group_name_H-M   'P 1'
#
loop_
_entity.id
_entity.type
_entity.pdbx_description
1 polymer ?
#
loop_
_entity_poly.entity_id
_entity_poly.type
_entity_poly.pdbx_seq_one_letter_code
_entity_poly.pdbx_strand_id
1 'polypeptide(L)'
;MCGIIGYVGADEVVPVILDGLRRLEYRGYDSAGMAVLAPDTIQILRAEGKLRNLEQLAYHHPLHGTTGVGHTRWATHGAPTEANAHPQIDTNGEIAVVHNGILENYASLRRELLDDGVELSSDTDTELIAQLLGREDGPLGDRVIKILPRLVGQYAVVAVSRSEPDTVVAFRQGPPLVVGLGTGENIVASDVTAILHRTRNVIYLQNGEIAVVRADRVELLRVDGTTVDRSPETLDWDAGRVEKGGYRHFMLKEIFEQPDAIRNTVLAYLDQDRQGVNLDGLGFSSEELARLRRVHLVACGTSWHACLVGKFVIEELTGLPTEVDYASEYRYREPLIGEDVLVVGVTQSGETADTLAAMEMAGAGGALLATVCNVRGSSAWRLATSHMLTPVSYTH
;
A
#
# COMPACT_ATOMS: atom_id res chain seq x y z
N MET A 1 -1.29 -9.20 2.68
CA MET A 1 -0.79 -7.81 2.91
C MET A 1 -1.73 -7.09 3.86
N CYS A 2 -1.18 -6.34 4.79
CA CYS A 2 -1.95 -5.59 5.79
C CYS A 2 -2.79 -4.45 5.19
N GLY A 3 -3.84 -4.03 5.89
CA GLY A 3 -4.69 -2.89 5.54
C GLY A 3 -4.61 -1.78 6.58
N ILE A 4 -4.44 -0.54 6.14
CA ILE A 4 -4.45 0.66 6.99
C ILE A 4 -5.62 1.55 6.60
N ILE A 5 -6.28 2.13 7.61
CA ILE A 5 -7.22 3.23 7.50
C ILE A 5 -6.96 4.25 8.60
N GLY A 6 -6.93 5.53 8.28
CA GLY A 6 -6.93 6.66 9.21
C GLY A 6 -8.03 7.62 8.83
N TYR A 7 -8.68 8.24 9.80
CA TYR A 7 -9.78 9.17 9.57
C TYR A 7 -9.69 10.35 10.51
N VAL A 8 -10.00 11.52 9.99
CA VAL A 8 -10.26 12.74 10.75
C VAL A 8 -11.39 13.51 10.06
N GLY A 9 -12.43 13.84 10.81
CA GLY A 9 -13.61 14.49 10.22
C GLY A 9 -14.68 14.82 11.24
N ALA A 10 -15.92 14.97 10.76
CA ALA A 10 -17.07 15.28 11.61
C ALA A 10 -17.88 14.03 12.01
N ASP A 11 -17.72 12.91 11.28
CA ASP A 11 -18.48 11.69 11.54
C ASP A 11 -17.86 10.90 12.70
N GLU A 12 -18.67 10.04 13.34
CA GLU A 12 -18.18 9.01 14.26
C GLU A 12 -17.19 8.11 13.55
N VAL A 13 -15.97 8.00 14.09
CA VAL A 13 -14.84 7.36 13.39
C VAL A 13 -14.96 5.84 13.30
N VAL A 14 -15.59 5.18 14.28
CA VAL A 14 -15.66 3.70 14.34
C VAL A 14 -16.35 3.09 13.12
N PRO A 15 -17.54 3.57 12.69
CA PRO A 15 -18.16 3.06 11.46
C PRO A 15 -17.30 3.27 10.21
N VAL A 16 -16.59 4.41 10.12
CA VAL A 16 -15.72 4.73 8.99
C VAL A 16 -14.53 3.77 8.93
N ILE A 17 -13.87 3.55 10.07
CA ILE A 17 -12.75 2.60 10.16
C ILE A 17 -13.20 1.18 9.79
N LEU A 18 -14.29 0.70 10.38
CA LEU A 18 -14.78 -0.67 10.12
C LEU A 18 -15.18 -0.87 8.65
N ASP A 19 -15.82 0.13 8.01
CA ASP A 19 -16.14 0.04 6.60
C ASP A 19 -14.87 0.03 5.72
N GLY A 20 -13.92 0.91 6.02
CA GLY A 20 -12.63 0.94 5.33
C GLY A 20 -11.86 -0.38 5.46
N LEU A 21 -11.76 -0.94 6.67
CA LEU A 21 -11.10 -2.22 6.91
C LEU A 21 -11.81 -3.38 6.21
N ARG A 22 -13.15 -3.38 6.16
CA ARG A 22 -13.94 -4.39 5.44
C ARG A 22 -13.62 -4.39 3.94
N ARG A 23 -13.38 -3.23 3.36
CA ARG A 23 -12.98 -3.08 1.96
C ARG A 23 -11.53 -3.53 1.70
N LEU A 24 -10.71 -3.65 2.75
CA LEU A 24 -9.33 -4.14 2.70
C LEU A 24 -9.20 -5.63 3.07
N GLU A 25 -10.29 -6.31 3.47
CA GLU A 25 -10.28 -7.74 3.86
C GLU A 25 -9.71 -8.68 2.79
N TYR A 26 -9.88 -8.32 1.52
CA TYR A 26 -9.36 -9.11 0.40
C TYR A 26 -7.84 -9.33 0.45
N ARG A 27 -7.10 -8.46 1.14
CA ARG A 27 -5.64 -8.56 1.29
C ARG A 27 -5.19 -9.73 2.17
N GLY A 28 -6.11 -10.33 2.92
CA GLY A 28 -5.83 -11.36 3.91
C GLY A 28 -5.22 -10.78 5.19
N TYR A 29 -5.59 -11.33 6.33
CA TYR A 29 -5.15 -10.86 7.65
C TYR A 29 -5.40 -11.95 8.72
N ASP A 30 -4.75 -11.82 9.87
CA ASP A 30 -4.84 -12.73 11.01
C ASP A 30 -5.25 -12.02 12.31
N SER A 31 -5.23 -10.71 12.32
CA SER A 31 -5.69 -9.89 13.44
C SER A 31 -6.13 -8.51 12.93
N ALA A 32 -6.94 -7.82 13.70
CA ALA A 32 -7.43 -6.48 13.40
C ALA A 32 -7.53 -5.63 14.66
N GLY A 33 -7.48 -4.31 14.50
CA GLY A 33 -7.70 -3.41 15.62
C GLY A 33 -7.90 -1.97 15.17
N MET A 34 -8.28 -1.14 16.15
CA MET A 34 -8.48 0.30 15.97
C MET A 34 -8.06 1.08 17.19
N ALA A 35 -7.65 2.33 16.98
CA ALA A 35 -7.48 3.33 18.04
C ALA A 35 -8.36 4.54 17.71
N VAL A 36 -9.06 5.04 18.73
CA VAL A 36 -9.95 6.20 18.64
C VAL A 36 -9.49 7.23 19.66
N LEU A 37 -9.32 8.46 19.21
CA LEU A 37 -9.00 9.59 20.09
C LEU A 37 -10.27 10.02 20.83
N ALA A 38 -10.23 9.92 22.15
CA ALA A 38 -11.19 10.50 23.07
C ALA A 38 -10.55 11.73 23.78
N PRO A 39 -11.32 12.60 24.45
CA PRO A 39 -10.80 13.88 24.96
C PRO A 39 -9.50 13.79 25.78
N ASP A 40 -9.34 12.75 26.60
CA ASP A 40 -8.21 12.62 27.51
C ASP A 40 -7.42 11.32 27.33
N THR A 41 -7.75 10.48 26.33
CA THR A 41 -7.14 9.17 26.17
C THR A 41 -7.24 8.68 24.74
N ILE A 42 -6.35 7.73 24.38
CA ILE A 42 -6.49 6.91 23.19
C ILE A 42 -7.13 5.60 23.59
N GLN A 43 -8.30 5.31 23.06
CA GLN A 43 -9.02 4.07 23.30
C GLN A 43 -8.65 3.06 22.20
N ILE A 44 -8.25 1.85 22.58
CA ILE A 44 -7.77 0.82 21.65
C ILE A 44 -8.61 -0.44 21.78
N LEU A 45 -9.02 -1.00 20.65
CA LEU A 45 -9.58 -2.35 20.55
C LEU A 45 -8.72 -3.17 19.59
N ARG A 46 -8.39 -4.41 20.00
CA ARG A 46 -7.64 -5.38 19.19
C ARG A 46 -8.33 -6.73 19.26
N ALA A 47 -8.31 -7.48 18.17
CA ALA A 47 -8.89 -8.82 18.11
C ALA A 47 -8.07 -9.72 17.19
N GLU A 48 -7.85 -10.95 17.61
CA GLU A 48 -7.31 -12.01 16.77
C GLU A 48 -8.35 -12.48 15.74
N GLY A 49 -7.89 -12.95 14.60
CA GLY A 49 -8.69 -13.57 13.57
C GLY A 49 -9.42 -12.57 12.68
N LYS A 50 -10.69 -12.84 12.41
CA LYS A 50 -11.46 -12.09 11.40
C LYS A 50 -11.95 -10.73 11.90
N LEU A 51 -12.11 -9.77 10.98
CA LEU A 51 -12.61 -8.42 11.26
C LEU A 51 -13.92 -8.43 12.06
N ARG A 52 -14.79 -9.41 11.84
CA ARG A 52 -16.03 -9.59 12.62
C ARG A 52 -15.78 -9.69 14.13
N ASN A 53 -14.61 -10.20 14.57
CA ASN A 53 -14.27 -10.27 15.98
C ASN A 53 -14.04 -8.86 16.55
N LEU A 54 -13.36 -7.99 15.79
CA LEU A 54 -13.22 -6.58 16.12
C LEU A 54 -14.57 -5.84 16.09
N GLU A 55 -15.43 -6.14 15.11
CA GLU A 55 -16.79 -5.58 15.02
C GLU A 55 -17.64 -5.95 16.26
N GLN A 56 -17.58 -7.21 16.70
CA GLN A 56 -18.25 -7.67 17.92
C GLN A 56 -17.69 -6.97 19.16
N LEU A 57 -16.36 -6.84 19.24
CA LEU A 57 -15.70 -6.16 20.35
C LEU A 57 -16.12 -4.69 20.42
N ALA A 58 -16.14 -3.97 19.29
CA ALA A 58 -16.59 -2.58 19.20
C ALA A 58 -18.09 -2.41 19.52
N TYR A 59 -18.91 -3.41 19.21
CA TYR A 59 -20.32 -3.40 19.60
C TYR A 59 -20.51 -3.52 21.13
N HIS A 60 -19.72 -4.35 21.81
CA HIS A 60 -19.78 -4.55 23.25
C HIS A 60 -19.04 -3.47 24.05
N HIS A 61 -18.04 -2.84 23.44
CA HIS A 61 -17.22 -1.77 24.02
C HIS A 61 -17.22 -0.58 23.05
N PRO A 62 -18.33 0.19 22.98
CA PRO A 62 -18.45 1.27 22.04
C PRO A 62 -17.41 2.36 22.31
N LEU A 63 -16.70 2.76 21.25
CA LEU A 63 -15.75 3.87 21.24
C LEU A 63 -16.40 5.06 20.54
N HIS A 64 -16.12 6.28 21.05
CA HIS A 64 -16.65 7.53 20.51
C HIS A 64 -15.53 8.51 20.22
N GLY A 65 -15.57 9.11 19.05
CA GLY A 65 -14.61 10.09 18.59
C GLY A 65 -14.73 10.34 17.10
N THR A 66 -14.03 11.36 16.62
CA THR A 66 -14.06 11.80 15.22
C THR A 66 -12.69 11.62 14.52
N THR A 67 -11.71 11.13 15.27
CA THR A 67 -10.35 10.87 14.76
C THR A 67 -9.87 9.52 15.24
N GLY A 68 -9.26 8.75 14.35
CA GLY A 68 -8.71 7.45 14.72
C GLY A 68 -8.03 6.72 13.56
N VAL A 69 -7.48 5.57 13.90
CA VAL A 69 -6.77 4.68 12.96
C VAL A 69 -7.23 3.25 13.13
N GLY A 70 -7.21 2.49 12.07
CA GLY A 70 -7.53 1.07 12.06
C GLY A 70 -6.59 0.26 11.19
N HIS A 71 -6.49 -1.03 11.51
CA HIS A 71 -5.56 -1.93 10.87
C HIS A 71 -6.11 -3.36 10.75
N THR A 72 -5.80 -4.01 9.63
CA THR A 72 -5.84 -5.47 9.49
C THR A 72 -4.42 -5.97 9.28
N ARG A 73 -3.93 -6.82 10.19
CA ARG A 73 -2.55 -7.28 10.24
C ARG A 73 -2.41 -8.68 9.63
N TRP A 74 -1.40 -8.85 8.80
CA TRP A 74 -0.82 -10.14 8.46
C TRP A 74 0.53 -10.24 9.16
N ALA A 75 0.66 -11.16 10.11
CA ALA A 75 1.83 -11.25 10.98
C ALA A 75 3.12 -11.48 10.21
N THR A 76 4.11 -10.61 10.46
CA THR A 76 5.50 -10.72 9.99
C THR A 76 6.48 -10.83 11.16
N HIS A 77 6.31 -9.96 12.18
CA HIS A 77 7.06 -9.97 13.44
C HIS A 77 6.12 -10.27 14.61
N GLY A 78 6.44 -11.28 15.40
CA GLY A 78 5.60 -11.74 16.50
C GLY A 78 4.38 -12.56 16.04
N ALA A 79 3.90 -13.45 16.92
CA ALA A 79 2.73 -14.29 16.68
C ALA A 79 1.46 -13.44 16.46
N PRO A 80 0.41 -13.96 15.80
CA PRO A 80 -0.86 -13.26 15.61
C PRO A 80 -1.70 -13.27 16.89
N THR A 81 -1.22 -12.58 17.91
CA THR A 81 -1.88 -12.40 19.21
C THR A 81 -2.52 -11.03 19.32
N GLU A 82 -3.42 -10.82 20.27
CA GLU A 82 -4.01 -9.52 20.58
C GLU A 82 -2.93 -8.49 20.93
N ALA A 83 -1.91 -8.85 21.71
CA ALA A 83 -0.80 -7.97 22.08
C ALA A 83 -0.01 -7.47 20.87
N ASN A 84 0.16 -8.33 19.85
CA ASN A 84 0.88 -8.03 18.62
C ASN A 84 -0.02 -7.44 17.52
N ALA A 85 -1.35 -7.37 17.73
CA ALA A 85 -2.25 -6.70 16.79
C ALA A 85 -2.02 -5.17 16.82
N HIS A 86 -2.20 -4.51 15.68
CA HIS A 86 -2.14 -3.05 15.61
C HIS A 86 -3.53 -2.44 15.91
N PRO A 87 -3.59 -1.21 16.40
CA PRO A 87 -2.51 -0.24 16.67
C PRO A 87 -1.63 -0.61 17.84
N GLN A 88 -0.36 -0.19 17.82
CA GLN A 88 0.55 -0.19 18.96
C GLN A 88 0.58 1.20 19.59
N ILE A 89 0.90 1.29 20.88
CA ILE A 89 0.88 2.54 21.63
C ILE A 89 2.19 2.68 22.42
N ASP A 90 2.65 3.91 22.61
CA ASP A 90 3.81 4.19 23.45
C ASP A 90 3.48 4.00 24.94
N THR A 91 4.51 3.87 25.78
CA THR A 91 4.39 3.63 27.22
C THR A 91 3.60 4.71 27.96
N ASN A 92 3.58 5.94 27.43
CA ASN A 92 2.86 7.07 28.03
C ASN A 92 1.39 7.14 27.61
N GLY A 93 0.93 6.30 26.67
CA GLY A 93 -0.41 6.35 26.14
C GLY A 93 -0.69 7.61 25.30
N GLU A 94 0.34 8.19 24.70
CA GLU A 94 0.29 9.46 23.97
C GLU A 94 0.17 9.27 22.47
N ILE A 95 0.84 8.23 21.92
CA ILE A 95 0.97 8.00 20.48
C ILE A 95 0.47 6.60 20.13
N ALA A 96 -0.54 6.50 19.27
CA ALA A 96 -0.94 5.22 18.68
C ALA A 96 -0.53 5.14 17.20
N VAL A 97 -0.02 3.97 16.80
CA VAL A 97 0.59 3.74 15.48
C VAL A 97 0.05 2.48 14.84
N VAL A 98 -0.27 2.56 13.55
CA VAL A 98 -0.49 1.41 12.67
C VAL A 98 0.57 1.39 11.57
N HIS A 99 1.01 0.21 11.16
CA HIS A 99 2.16 0.05 10.28
C HIS A 99 2.00 -1.14 9.34
N ASN A 100 2.31 -0.92 8.07
CA ASN A 100 2.52 -1.94 7.05
C ASN A 100 3.99 -1.93 6.66
N GLY A 101 4.65 -3.06 6.70
CA GLY A 101 6.05 -3.19 6.31
C GLY A 101 6.91 -3.88 7.34
N ILE A 102 8.22 -3.67 7.26
CA ILE A 102 9.21 -4.28 8.14
C ILE A 102 10.36 -3.29 8.35
N LEU A 103 10.73 -3.06 9.61
CA LEU A 103 11.95 -2.36 9.96
C LEU A 103 13.13 -3.34 9.96
N GLU A 104 14.05 -3.17 9.02
CA GLU A 104 15.23 -4.02 8.89
C GLU A 104 16.19 -3.86 10.08
N ASN A 105 16.23 -2.67 10.70
CA ASN A 105 17.02 -2.39 11.87
C ASN A 105 16.28 -2.60 13.21
N TYR A 106 15.18 -3.38 13.20
CA TYR A 106 14.38 -3.72 14.38
C TYR A 106 15.21 -4.12 15.59
N ALA A 107 16.17 -5.06 15.42
CA ALA A 107 16.94 -5.61 16.53
C ALA A 107 17.82 -4.56 17.23
N SER A 108 18.37 -3.59 16.50
CA SER A 108 19.17 -2.51 17.07
C SER A 108 18.31 -1.48 17.79
N LEU A 109 17.18 -1.08 17.19
CA LEU A 109 16.23 -0.14 17.81
C LEU A 109 15.63 -0.74 19.10
N ARG A 110 15.28 -2.02 19.07
CA ARG A 110 14.72 -2.73 20.22
C ARG A 110 15.72 -2.75 21.38
N ARG A 111 16.99 -3.05 21.11
CA ARG A 111 18.06 -3.05 22.14
C ARG A 111 18.24 -1.66 22.74
N GLU A 112 18.33 -0.64 21.91
CA GLU A 112 18.48 0.75 22.36
C GLU A 112 17.33 1.15 23.31
N LEU A 113 16.06 0.89 22.93
CA LEU A 113 14.92 1.23 23.78
C LEU A 113 14.92 0.46 25.11
N LEU A 114 15.31 -0.83 25.11
CA LEU A 114 15.43 -1.62 26.33
C LEU A 114 16.59 -1.13 27.24
N ASP A 115 17.74 -0.75 26.66
CA ASP A 115 18.86 -0.20 27.37
C ASP A 115 18.53 1.17 28.01
N ASP A 116 17.62 1.92 27.39
CA ASP A 116 17.04 3.17 27.89
C ASP A 116 15.90 2.95 28.91
N GLY A 117 15.61 1.70 29.26
CA GLY A 117 14.60 1.35 30.26
C GLY A 117 13.14 1.37 29.78
N VAL A 118 12.90 1.33 28.47
CA VAL A 118 11.54 1.24 27.92
C VAL A 118 11.00 -0.18 28.10
N GLU A 119 9.84 -0.33 28.69
CA GLU A 119 9.11 -1.59 28.76
C GLU A 119 8.31 -1.78 27.48
N LEU A 120 8.61 -2.85 26.72
CA LEU A 120 7.89 -3.21 25.49
C LEU A 120 6.81 -4.24 25.79
N SER A 121 5.61 -4.01 25.28
CA SER A 121 4.41 -4.82 25.50
C SER A 121 4.14 -5.81 24.37
N SER A 122 4.81 -5.67 23.24
CA SER A 122 4.66 -6.51 22.06
C SER A 122 6.00 -6.96 21.46
N ASP A 123 5.92 -7.91 20.53
CA ASP A 123 7.09 -8.35 19.74
C ASP A 123 7.17 -7.62 18.39
N THR A 124 6.35 -6.58 18.17
CA THR A 124 6.24 -5.92 16.87
C THR A 124 7.25 -4.80 16.71
N ASP A 125 7.71 -4.59 15.49
CA ASP A 125 8.51 -3.43 15.09
C ASP A 125 7.69 -2.13 15.13
N THR A 126 6.37 -2.22 15.04
CA THR A 126 5.44 -1.10 15.12
C THR A 126 5.46 -0.43 16.49
N GLU A 127 5.58 -1.20 17.59
CA GLU A 127 5.68 -0.62 18.91
C GLU A 127 6.94 0.25 19.06
N LEU A 128 8.04 -0.15 18.42
CA LEU A 128 9.26 0.67 18.43
C LEU A 128 9.03 2.03 17.81
N ILE A 129 8.25 2.12 16.73
CA ILE A 129 7.89 3.41 16.10
C ILE A 129 7.07 4.26 17.08
N ALA A 130 6.09 3.67 17.77
CA ALA A 130 5.29 4.38 18.77
C ALA A 130 6.17 4.92 19.91
N GLN A 131 7.08 4.10 20.43
CA GLN A 131 8.03 4.50 21.49
C GLN A 131 8.98 5.62 21.04
N LEU A 132 9.49 5.54 19.80
CA LEU A 132 10.37 6.59 19.26
C LEU A 132 9.63 7.92 19.13
N LEU A 133 8.39 7.91 18.60
CA LEU A 133 7.56 9.11 18.49
C LEU A 133 7.16 9.69 19.85
N GLY A 134 6.85 8.83 20.83
CA GLY A 134 6.48 9.24 22.19
C GLY A 134 7.61 9.89 22.98
N ARG A 135 8.88 9.71 22.56
CA ARG A 135 10.09 10.29 23.17
C ARG A 135 10.49 11.64 22.57
N GLU A 136 9.88 12.02 21.47
CA GLU A 136 10.15 13.31 20.83
C GLU A 136 9.16 14.36 21.29
N ASP A 137 9.61 15.62 21.37
CA ASP A 137 8.78 16.77 21.69
C ASP A 137 8.36 17.51 20.43
N GLY A 138 7.20 18.19 20.51
CA GLY A 138 6.64 19.02 19.44
C GLY A 138 5.42 18.40 18.74
N PRO A 139 4.91 19.04 17.69
CA PRO A 139 3.84 18.50 16.88
C PRO A 139 4.18 17.14 16.29
N LEU A 140 3.18 16.28 16.08
CA LEU A 140 3.40 14.90 15.63
C LEU A 140 4.14 14.83 14.29
N GLY A 141 3.86 15.76 13.36
CA GLY A 141 4.60 15.86 12.09
C GLY A 141 6.10 16.11 12.29
N ASP A 142 6.45 16.99 13.22
CA ASP A 142 7.86 17.30 13.55
C ASP A 142 8.56 16.12 14.25
N ARG A 143 7.83 15.39 15.11
CA ARG A 143 8.31 14.15 15.73
C ARG A 143 8.67 13.11 14.67
N VAL A 144 7.81 12.98 13.65
CA VAL A 144 8.05 12.07 12.50
C VAL A 144 9.35 12.47 11.78
N ILE A 145 9.53 13.75 11.45
CA ILE A 145 10.77 14.24 10.80
C ILE A 145 12.02 13.83 11.58
N LYS A 146 11.99 13.93 12.91
CA LYS A 146 13.14 13.58 13.77
C LYS A 146 13.44 12.08 13.79
N ILE A 147 12.41 11.22 13.76
CA ILE A 147 12.65 9.76 13.84
C ILE A 147 12.93 9.13 12.47
N LEU A 148 12.49 9.72 11.36
CA LEU A 148 12.65 9.14 10.02
C LEU A 148 14.07 8.72 9.67
N PRO A 149 15.13 9.51 9.97
CA PRO A 149 16.51 9.11 9.69
C PRO A 149 16.97 7.86 10.46
N ARG A 150 16.24 7.47 11.50
CA ARG A 150 16.54 6.30 12.34
C ARG A 150 15.88 5.02 11.84
N LEU A 151 14.86 5.14 10.98
CA LEU A 151 14.11 4.00 10.46
C LEU A 151 14.77 3.47 9.18
N VAL A 152 15.13 2.20 9.17
CA VAL A 152 15.69 1.51 8.00
C VAL A 152 14.77 0.37 7.61
N GLY A 153 14.38 0.30 6.33
CA GLY A 153 13.49 -0.73 5.83
C GLY A 153 12.34 -0.17 5.01
N GLN A 154 11.30 -0.96 4.86
CA GLN A 154 10.08 -0.56 4.14
C GLN A 154 8.93 -0.41 5.14
N TYR A 155 8.30 0.76 5.14
CA TYR A 155 7.23 1.08 6.07
C TYR A 155 6.20 2.03 5.46
N ALA A 156 4.94 1.81 5.81
CA ALA A 156 3.85 2.76 5.66
C ALA A 156 3.16 2.87 7.01
N VAL A 157 3.22 4.04 7.59
CA VAL A 157 2.83 4.30 8.98
C VAL A 157 1.75 5.37 9.03
N VAL A 158 0.73 5.13 9.86
CA VAL A 158 -0.24 6.16 10.24
C VAL A 158 -0.29 6.25 11.75
N ALA A 159 -0.12 7.46 12.27
CA ALA A 159 -0.03 7.75 13.67
C ALA A 159 -1.06 8.82 14.09
N VAL A 160 -1.51 8.72 15.33
CA VAL A 160 -2.35 9.72 16.01
C VAL A 160 -1.77 10.02 17.37
N SER A 161 -1.97 11.26 17.84
CA SER A 161 -1.49 11.73 19.13
C SER A 161 -2.64 12.26 19.98
N ARG A 162 -2.62 11.94 21.26
CA ARG A 162 -3.58 12.48 22.23
C ARG A 162 -3.49 14.01 22.35
N SER A 163 -2.29 14.56 22.20
CA SER A 163 -2.06 16.01 22.25
C SER A 163 -2.55 16.76 21.00
N GLU A 164 -2.83 16.04 19.90
CA GLU A 164 -3.33 16.61 18.64
C GLU A 164 -4.58 15.84 18.15
N PRO A 165 -5.73 15.97 18.86
CA PRO A 165 -6.90 15.11 18.63
C PRO A 165 -7.54 15.27 17.24
N ASP A 166 -7.25 16.35 16.52
CA ASP A 166 -7.79 16.65 15.18
C ASP A 166 -6.75 16.39 14.07
N THR A 167 -5.74 15.57 14.35
CA THR A 167 -4.64 15.35 13.41
C THR A 167 -4.33 13.87 13.26
N VAL A 168 -4.19 13.43 12.00
CA VAL A 168 -3.63 12.14 11.61
C VAL A 168 -2.35 12.41 10.84
N VAL A 169 -1.25 11.74 11.19
CA VAL A 169 0.01 11.87 10.47
C VAL A 169 0.34 10.56 9.76
N ALA A 170 0.66 10.63 8.48
CA ALA A 170 0.98 9.49 7.64
C ALA A 170 2.34 9.68 6.98
N PHE A 171 3.17 8.65 6.92
CA PHE A 171 4.47 8.68 6.26
C PHE A 171 4.86 7.31 5.72
N ARG A 172 5.70 7.30 4.67
CA ARG A 172 6.02 6.02 4.02
C ARG A 172 7.41 5.98 3.41
N GLN A 173 7.90 4.73 3.30
CA GLN A 173 9.02 4.29 2.47
C GLN A 173 8.69 2.88 1.96
N GLY A 174 8.36 2.72 0.69
CA GLY A 174 7.98 1.44 0.08
C GLY A 174 6.47 1.23 0.01
N PRO A 175 5.81 0.59 1.00
CA PRO A 175 4.38 0.28 0.93
C PRO A 175 3.50 1.52 0.69
N PRO A 176 2.39 1.41 -0.07
CA PRO A 176 1.60 2.57 -0.48
C PRO A 176 0.81 3.18 0.67
N LEU A 177 0.65 4.52 0.61
CA LEU A 177 -0.36 5.28 1.34
C LEU A 177 -0.99 6.30 0.40
N VAL A 178 -2.29 6.49 0.55
CA VAL A 178 -3.09 7.45 -0.18
C VAL A 178 -3.94 8.27 0.79
N VAL A 179 -4.03 9.55 0.55
CA VAL A 179 -4.90 10.48 1.29
C VAL A 179 -6.09 10.82 0.42
N GLY A 180 -7.29 10.50 0.87
CA GLY A 180 -8.55 10.91 0.25
C GLY A 180 -9.03 12.23 0.83
N LEU A 181 -9.34 13.18 -0.06
CA LEU A 181 -9.80 14.52 0.29
C LEU A 181 -11.33 14.58 0.20
N GLY A 182 -11.99 14.66 1.35
CA GLY A 182 -13.43 14.78 1.44
C GLY A 182 -13.89 16.22 1.75
N THR A 183 -15.17 16.38 2.01
CA THR A 183 -15.75 17.67 2.43
C THR A 183 -15.90 17.68 3.94
N GLY A 184 -15.03 18.40 4.66
CA GLY A 184 -15.01 18.42 6.12
C GLY A 184 -14.49 17.13 6.76
N GLU A 185 -13.82 16.32 5.98
CA GLU A 185 -13.16 15.08 6.39
C GLU A 185 -12.00 14.74 5.47
N ASN A 186 -11.01 14.04 6.00
CA ASN A 186 -9.94 13.44 5.20
C ASN A 186 -9.62 12.04 5.71
N ILE A 187 -9.19 11.18 4.81
CA ILE A 187 -9.00 9.75 5.06
C ILE A 187 -7.63 9.34 4.56
N VAL A 188 -6.88 8.60 5.34
CA VAL A 188 -5.64 7.95 4.91
C VAL A 188 -5.90 6.46 4.75
N ALA A 189 -5.43 5.85 3.68
CA ALA A 189 -5.56 4.40 3.51
C ALA A 189 -4.33 3.80 2.80
N SER A 190 -4.13 2.50 2.99
CA SER A 190 -3.11 1.75 2.24
C SER A 190 -3.57 1.38 0.83
N ASP A 191 -4.85 1.61 0.48
CA ASP A 191 -5.42 1.36 -0.84
C ASP A 191 -6.64 2.25 -1.06
N VAL A 192 -6.79 2.74 -2.29
CA VAL A 192 -7.91 3.63 -2.68
C VAL A 192 -9.29 2.97 -2.52
N THR A 193 -9.36 1.65 -2.58
CA THR A 193 -10.62 0.91 -2.44
C THR A 193 -11.31 1.16 -1.11
N ALA A 194 -10.54 1.45 -0.06
CA ALA A 194 -11.04 1.78 1.26
C ALA A 194 -11.73 3.16 1.33
N ILE A 195 -11.46 4.06 0.37
CA ILE A 195 -11.89 5.46 0.42
C ILE A 195 -12.81 5.90 -0.72
N LEU A 196 -12.88 5.13 -1.81
CA LEU A 196 -13.64 5.48 -3.04
C LEU A 196 -15.13 5.79 -2.81
N HIS A 197 -15.73 5.20 -1.79
CA HIS A 197 -17.14 5.42 -1.46
C HIS A 197 -17.38 6.80 -0.78
N ARG A 198 -16.33 7.45 -0.28
CA ARG A 198 -16.41 8.77 0.38
C ARG A 198 -15.85 9.88 -0.49
N THR A 199 -14.75 9.65 -1.18
CA THR A 199 -14.17 10.63 -2.09
C THR A 199 -13.43 9.99 -3.25
N ARG A 200 -13.38 10.71 -4.37
CA ARG A 200 -12.58 10.36 -5.55
C ARG A 200 -11.33 11.22 -5.71
N ASN A 201 -11.20 12.28 -4.90
CA ASN A 201 -10.04 13.15 -4.92
C ASN A 201 -8.99 12.60 -3.98
N VAL A 202 -7.83 12.25 -4.52
CA VAL A 202 -6.78 11.56 -3.77
C VAL A 202 -5.41 12.17 -3.99
N ILE A 203 -4.54 12.03 -3.00
CA ILE A 203 -3.12 12.32 -3.08
C ILE A 203 -2.37 11.05 -2.70
N TYR A 204 -1.55 10.51 -3.63
CA TYR A 204 -0.65 9.41 -3.32
C TYR A 204 0.63 9.95 -2.68
N LEU A 205 0.98 9.47 -1.49
CA LEU A 205 2.26 9.78 -0.88
C LEU A 205 3.40 9.13 -1.66
N GLN A 206 4.50 9.84 -1.82
CA GLN A 206 5.75 9.31 -2.35
C GLN A 206 6.67 8.84 -1.21
N ASN A 207 7.74 8.12 -1.56
CA ASN A 207 8.75 7.69 -0.59
C ASN A 207 9.41 8.92 0.07
N GLY A 208 9.54 8.89 1.39
CA GLY A 208 10.10 9.98 2.18
C GLY A 208 9.16 11.18 2.37
N GLU A 209 7.89 11.07 1.99
CA GLU A 209 6.90 12.11 2.27
C GLU A 209 6.11 11.82 3.55
N ILE A 210 5.70 12.91 4.19
CA ILE A 210 4.88 12.95 5.38
C ILE A 210 3.62 13.74 5.06
N ALA A 211 2.45 13.22 5.38
CA ALA A 211 1.18 13.95 5.31
C ALA A 211 0.69 14.26 6.72
N VAL A 212 0.49 15.52 7.02
CA VAL A 212 -0.22 15.99 8.21
C VAL A 212 -1.65 16.28 7.79
N VAL A 213 -2.57 15.45 8.25
CA VAL A 213 -3.95 15.38 7.76
C VAL A 213 -4.89 15.88 8.83
N ARG A 214 -5.67 16.91 8.52
CA ARG A 214 -6.76 17.45 9.32
C ARG A 214 -8.06 17.41 8.54
N ALA A 215 -9.18 17.63 9.19
CA ALA A 215 -10.49 17.56 8.53
C ALA A 215 -10.66 18.59 7.39
N ASP A 216 -10.01 19.74 7.50
CA ASP A 216 -10.12 20.87 6.57
C ASP A 216 -8.96 21.03 5.61
N ARG A 217 -7.83 20.37 5.87
CA ARG A 217 -6.59 20.51 5.07
C ARG A 217 -5.66 19.32 5.18
N VAL A 218 -4.82 19.18 4.19
CA VAL A 218 -3.69 18.24 4.16
C VAL A 218 -2.42 19.02 3.82
N GLU A 219 -1.40 18.83 4.63
CA GLU A 219 -0.07 19.40 4.43
C GLU A 219 0.91 18.26 4.13
N LEU A 220 1.65 18.39 3.03
CA LEU A 220 2.68 17.42 2.65
C LEU A 220 4.06 18.00 2.95
N LEU A 221 4.89 17.20 3.62
CA LEU A 221 6.24 17.57 3.99
C LEU A 221 7.23 16.52 3.46
N ARG A 222 8.47 16.93 3.24
CA ARG A 222 9.61 16.03 3.07
C ARG A 222 10.33 15.82 4.40
N VAL A 223 11.27 14.87 4.40
CA VAL A 223 12.12 14.56 5.56
C VAL A 223 12.91 15.78 6.08
N ASP A 224 13.23 16.73 5.22
CA ASP A 224 13.88 17.98 5.58
C ASP A 224 12.94 19.09 6.09
N GLY A 225 11.65 18.77 6.24
CA GLY A 225 10.60 19.70 6.69
C GLY A 225 10.08 20.66 5.60
N THR A 226 10.57 20.56 4.36
CA THR A 226 10.07 21.40 3.26
C THR A 226 8.69 20.94 2.82
N THR A 227 7.80 21.92 2.55
CA THR A 227 6.44 21.65 2.04
C THR A 227 6.47 21.18 0.58
N VAL A 228 5.58 20.24 0.28
CA VAL A 228 5.35 19.75 -1.09
C VAL A 228 4.00 20.26 -1.57
N ASP A 229 3.98 20.98 -2.68
CA ASP A 229 2.74 21.36 -3.36
C ASP A 229 2.38 20.29 -4.39
N ARG A 230 1.22 19.64 -4.21
CA ARG A 230 0.70 18.60 -5.10
C ARG A 230 -0.80 18.72 -5.26
N SER A 231 -1.23 18.83 -6.51
CA SER A 231 -2.65 18.80 -6.85
C SER A 231 -3.23 17.40 -6.66
N PRO A 232 -4.44 17.29 -6.11
CA PRO A 232 -5.15 16.01 -6.02
C PRO A 232 -5.44 15.42 -7.41
N GLU A 233 -5.41 14.10 -7.48
CA GLU A 233 -5.89 13.33 -8.64
C GLU A 233 -7.35 12.96 -8.42
N THR A 234 -8.18 13.11 -9.45
CA THR A 234 -9.58 12.62 -9.41
C THR A 234 -9.65 11.25 -10.05
N LEU A 235 -10.05 10.25 -9.27
CA LEU A 235 -10.18 8.87 -9.75
C LEU A 235 -11.46 8.67 -10.54
N ASP A 236 -11.30 8.14 -11.74
CA ASP A 236 -12.41 7.77 -12.64
C ASP A 236 -12.78 6.27 -12.47
N TRP A 237 -13.04 5.87 -11.22
CA TRP A 237 -13.34 4.48 -10.87
C TRP A 237 -14.80 4.31 -10.46
N ASP A 238 -15.39 3.19 -10.90
CA ASP A 238 -16.73 2.76 -10.47
C ASP A 238 -16.61 1.95 -9.16
N ALA A 239 -17.11 2.51 -8.06
CA ALA A 239 -17.14 1.85 -6.74
C ALA A 239 -17.91 0.51 -6.76
N GLY A 240 -18.86 0.33 -7.68
CA GLY A 240 -19.64 -0.90 -7.82
C GLY A 240 -18.81 -2.12 -8.26
N ARG A 241 -17.65 -1.91 -8.87
CA ARG A 241 -16.76 -3.02 -9.27
C ARG A 241 -16.06 -3.71 -8.11
N VAL A 242 -15.98 -3.07 -6.96
CA VAL A 242 -15.26 -3.57 -5.77
C VAL A 242 -16.13 -4.47 -4.88
N GLU A 243 -17.43 -4.60 -5.17
CA GLU A 243 -18.35 -5.40 -4.37
C GLU A 243 -18.36 -6.88 -4.78
N LYS A 244 -18.70 -7.77 -3.81
CA LYS A 244 -18.82 -9.21 -4.07
C LYS A 244 -19.89 -9.58 -5.10
N GLY A 245 -20.81 -8.66 -5.45
CA GLY A 245 -21.82 -8.84 -6.51
C GLY A 245 -22.71 -10.07 -6.27
N GLY A 246 -23.03 -10.40 -5.02
CA GLY A 246 -23.85 -11.57 -4.65
C GLY A 246 -23.09 -12.88 -4.48
N TYR A 247 -21.79 -12.92 -4.77
CA TYR A 247 -20.96 -14.11 -4.55
C TYR A 247 -20.54 -14.24 -3.07
N ARG A 248 -20.47 -15.49 -2.59
CA ARG A 248 -20.04 -15.77 -1.21
C ARG A 248 -18.58 -15.36 -0.93
N HIS A 249 -17.71 -15.50 -1.94
CA HIS A 249 -16.27 -15.23 -1.84
C HIS A 249 -15.82 -14.44 -3.08
N PHE A 250 -14.85 -13.57 -2.94
CA PHE A 250 -14.23 -12.84 -4.06
C PHE A 250 -13.64 -13.81 -5.09
N MET A 251 -12.87 -14.82 -4.68
CA MET A 251 -12.32 -15.82 -5.58
C MET A 251 -13.42 -16.52 -6.42
N LEU A 252 -14.59 -16.78 -5.84
CA LEU A 252 -15.70 -17.37 -6.59
C LEU A 252 -16.23 -16.40 -7.66
N LYS A 253 -16.39 -15.12 -7.31
CA LYS A 253 -16.72 -14.06 -8.26
C LYS A 253 -15.72 -14.04 -9.41
N GLU A 254 -14.43 -14.02 -9.12
CA GLU A 254 -13.34 -14.00 -10.09
C GLU A 254 -13.37 -15.18 -11.06
N ILE A 255 -13.59 -16.39 -10.54
CA ILE A 255 -13.70 -17.59 -11.37
C ILE A 255 -14.79 -17.42 -12.42
N PHE A 256 -15.94 -16.88 -12.04
CA PHE A 256 -17.06 -16.67 -12.99
C PHE A 256 -16.86 -15.45 -13.90
N GLU A 257 -16.06 -14.48 -13.51
CA GLU A 257 -15.77 -13.29 -14.33
C GLU A 257 -14.61 -13.48 -15.32
N GLN A 258 -13.83 -14.56 -15.21
CA GLN A 258 -12.69 -14.81 -16.12
C GLN A 258 -13.04 -14.69 -17.62
N PRO A 259 -14.14 -15.23 -18.15
CA PRO A 259 -14.46 -15.08 -19.56
C PRO A 259 -14.61 -13.63 -20.01
N ASP A 260 -15.25 -12.80 -19.19
CA ASP A 260 -15.45 -11.39 -19.49
C ASP A 260 -14.16 -10.58 -19.29
N ALA A 261 -13.37 -10.91 -18.26
CA ALA A 261 -12.07 -10.31 -18.02
C ALA A 261 -11.10 -10.54 -19.19
N ILE A 262 -11.01 -11.77 -19.69
CA ILE A 262 -10.18 -12.10 -20.85
C ILE A 262 -10.68 -11.36 -22.09
N ARG A 263 -11.98 -11.41 -22.35
CA ARG A 263 -12.59 -10.71 -23.51
C ARG A 263 -12.29 -9.21 -23.46
N ASN A 264 -12.51 -8.57 -22.33
CA ASN A 264 -12.31 -7.14 -22.17
C ASN A 264 -10.83 -6.75 -22.30
N THR A 265 -9.92 -7.57 -21.77
CA THR A 265 -8.48 -7.35 -21.91
C THR A 265 -8.07 -7.44 -23.39
N VAL A 266 -8.51 -8.48 -24.08
CA VAL A 266 -8.18 -8.67 -25.51
C VAL A 266 -8.76 -7.53 -26.36
N LEU A 267 -10.04 -7.18 -26.15
CA LEU A 267 -10.70 -6.10 -26.91
C LEU A 267 -10.10 -4.72 -26.68
N ALA A 268 -9.51 -4.47 -25.51
CA ALA A 268 -8.85 -3.20 -25.21
C ALA A 268 -7.60 -2.96 -26.08
N TYR A 269 -6.99 -4.04 -26.56
CA TYR A 269 -5.73 -3.97 -27.35
C TYR A 269 -5.87 -4.45 -28.79
N LEU A 270 -7.08 -4.88 -29.21
CA LEU A 270 -7.33 -5.22 -30.61
C LEU A 270 -7.71 -3.97 -31.40
N ASP A 271 -7.01 -3.74 -32.49
CA ASP A 271 -7.42 -2.81 -33.54
C ASP A 271 -8.26 -3.58 -34.59
N GLN A 272 -9.59 -3.46 -34.48
CA GLN A 272 -10.51 -4.17 -35.38
C GLN A 272 -10.43 -3.66 -36.82
N ASP A 273 -10.12 -2.38 -37.04
CA ASP A 273 -10.04 -1.78 -38.37
C ASP A 273 -8.75 -2.18 -39.09
N ARG A 274 -7.66 -2.31 -38.35
CA ARG A 274 -6.33 -2.68 -38.90
C ARG A 274 -6.02 -4.17 -38.84
N GLN A 275 -6.90 -4.98 -38.26
CA GLN A 275 -6.67 -6.41 -38.00
C GLN A 275 -5.34 -6.68 -37.27
N GLY A 276 -5.05 -5.83 -36.28
CA GLY A 276 -3.79 -5.85 -35.54
C GLY A 276 -3.97 -5.57 -34.05
N VAL A 277 -2.87 -5.26 -33.40
CA VAL A 277 -2.83 -4.87 -32.01
C VAL A 277 -2.68 -3.35 -31.93
N ASN A 278 -3.52 -2.70 -31.14
CA ASN A 278 -3.39 -1.28 -30.84
C ASN A 278 -2.28 -1.11 -29.80
N LEU A 279 -1.18 -0.50 -30.23
CA LEU A 279 -0.02 -0.20 -29.41
C LEU A 279 0.05 1.30 -29.06
N ASP A 280 -0.98 2.08 -29.40
CA ASP A 280 -1.08 3.49 -29.05
C ASP A 280 -1.12 3.59 -27.51
N GLY A 281 -0.11 4.20 -26.93
CA GLY A 281 0.03 4.32 -25.46
C GLY A 281 1.03 3.40 -24.80
N LEU A 282 1.76 2.53 -25.55
CA LEU A 282 2.87 1.77 -24.99
C LEU A 282 4.05 2.65 -24.53
N GLY A 283 4.11 3.93 -24.93
CA GLY A 283 5.05 4.89 -24.39
C GLY A 283 6.52 4.73 -24.84
N PHE A 284 6.85 3.68 -25.59
CA PHE A 284 8.20 3.47 -26.14
C PHE A 284 8.31 3.98 -27.56
N SER A 285 9.43 4.62 -27.86
CA SER A 285 9.78 5.00 -29.23
C SER A 285 10.24 3.79 -30.05
N SER A 286 10.13 3.90 -31.39
CA SER A 286 10.66 2.86 -32.30
C SER A 286 12.18 2.67 -32.16
N GLU A 287 12.92 3.71 -31.76
CA GLU A 287 14.36 3.62 -31.52
C GLU A 287 14.68 2.82 -30.26
N GLU A 288 13.94 3.04 -29.17
CA GLU A 288 14.08 2.25 -27.94
C GLU A 288 13.78 0.78 -28.18
N LEU A 289 12.68 0.50 -28.88
CA LEU A 289 12.32 -0.89 -29.21
C LEU A 289 13.36 -1.57 -30.11
N ALA A 290 13.97 -0.85 -31.05
CA ALA A 290 14.99 -1.38 -31.94
C ALA A 290 16.33 -1.71 -31.22
N ARG A 291 16.60 -1.09 -30.07
CA ARG A 291 17.79 -1.34 -29.26
C ARG A 291 17.65 -2.58 -28.38
N LEU A 292 16.44 -3.07 -28.13
CA LEU A 292 16.20 -4.19 -27.23
C LEU A 292 16.97 -5.44 -27.69
N ARG A 293 17.64 -6.07 -26.74
CA ARG A 293 18.38 -7.31 -26.90
C ARG A 293 17.87 -8.44 -26.02
N ARG A 294 17.16 -8.09 -24.94
CA ARG A 294 16.58 -9.07 -24.01
C ARG A 294 15.38 -8.50 -23.25
N VAL A 295 14.59 -9.41 -22.72
CA VAL A 295 13.43 -9.09 -21.89
C VAL A 295 13.57 -9.81 -20.56
N HIS A 296 13.33 -9.11 -19.45
CA HIS A 296 13.22 -9.71 -18.12
C HIS A 296 11.78 -9.57 -17.62
N LEU A 297 11.15 -10.67 -17.27
CA LEU A 297 9.83 -10.71 -16.67
C LEU A 297 10.00 -10.94 -15.17
N VAL A 298 9.55 -9.99 -14.35
CA VAL A 298 9.71 -10.04 -12.90
C VAL A 298 8.35 -10.04 -12.21
N ALA A 299 8.13 -11.00 -11.32
CA ALA A 299 6.84 -11.17 -10.66
C ALA A 299 6.97 -12.01 -9.38
N CYS A 300 5.89 -12.07 -8.60
CA CYS A 300 5.72 -12.95 -7.44
C CYS A 300 4.48 -13.84 -7.62
N GLY A 301 4.48 -15.00 -6.96
CA GLY A 301 3.33 -15.89 -6.88
C GLY A 301 2.82 -16.38 -8.24
N THR A 302 1.49 -16.34 -8.45
CA THR A 302 0.87 -16.82 -9.70
C THR A 302 1.20 -15.96 -10.92
N SER A 303 1.51 -14.69 -10.74
CA SER A 303 2.01 -13.80 -11.80
C SER A 303 3.36 -14.29 -12.37
N TRP A 304 4.23 -14.85 -11.53
CA TRP A 304 5.47 -15.47 -11.98
C TRP A 304 5.21 -16.69 -12.90
N HIS A 305 4.20 -17.51 -12.60
CA HIS A 305 3.80 -18.61 -13.47
C HIS A 305 3.28 -18.12 -14.84
N ALA A 306 2.57 -17.00 -14.87
CA ALA A 306 2.16 -16.35 -16.11
C ALA A 306 3.39 -15.86 -16.91
N CYS A 307 4.41 -15.33 -16.24
CA CYS A 307 5.66 -14.92 -16.85
C CYS A 307 6.40 -16.12 -17.52
N LEU A 308 6.36 -17.32 -16.94
CA LEU A 308 6.94 -18.52 -17.56
C LEU A 308 6.29 -18.83 -18.91
N VAL A 309 4.97 -18.69 -19.04
CA VAL A 309 4.28 -18.84 -20.32
C VAL A 309 4.66 -17.69 -21.26
N GLY A 310 4.66 -16.45 -20.74
CA GLY A 310 5.04 -15.26 -21.50
C GLY A 310 6.44 -15.33 -22.10
N LYS A 311 7.40 -15.93 -21.39
CA LYS A 311 8.74 -16.17 -21.90
C LYS A 311 8.73 -16.91 -23.24
N PHE A 312 8.08 -18.07 -23.28
CA PHE A 312 8.05 -18.89 -24.51
C PHE A 312 7.40 -18.17 -25.68
N VAL A 313 6.31 -17.44 -25.39
CA VAL A 313 5.59 -16.66 -26.41
C VAL A 313 6.45 -15.50 -26.93
N ILE A 314 7.13 -14.76 -26.06
CA ILE A 314 7.99 -13.65 -26.48
C ILE A 314 9.18 -14.18 -27.30
N GLU A 315 9.88 -15.22 -26.83
CA GLU A 315 11.01 -15.81 -27.55
C GLU A 315 10.60 -16.33 -28.93
N GLU A 316 9.44 -16.99 -29.03
CA GLU A 316 8.92 -17.50 -30.30
C GLU A 316 8.58 -16.38 -31.29
N LEU A 317 7.91 -15.32 -30.82
CA LEU A 317 7.42 -14.24 -31.69
C LEU A 317 8.51 -13.23 -32.06
N THR A 318 9.47 -12.98 -31.18
CA THR A 318 10.44 -11.87 -31.34
C THR A 318 11.88 -12.33 -31.56
N GLY A 319 12.22 -13.56 -31.17
CA GLY A 319 13.59 -14.04 -31.10
C GLY A 319 14.44 -13.38 -30.00
N LEU A 320 13.84 -12.58 -29.12
CA LEU A 320 14.55 -11.93 -28.01
C LEU A 320 14.70 -12.91 -26.84
N PRO A 321 15.92 -13.14 -26.33
CA PRO A 321 16.12 -13.88 -25.10
C PRO A 321 15.29 -13.29 -23.96
N THR A 322 14.51 -14.14 -23.28
CA THR A 322 13.63 -13.71 -22.22
C THR A 322 13.94 -14.48 -20.94
N GLU A 323 14.25 -13.75 -19.88
CA GLU A 323 14.45 -14.29 -18.54
C GLU A 323 13.19 -14.10 -17.68
N VAL A 324 12.95 -15.06 -16.79
CA VAL A 324 11.85 -14.99 -15.82
C VAL A 324 12.41 -15.18 -14.42
N ASP A 325 12.16 -14.22 -13.55
CA ASP A 325 12.69 -14.27 -12.21
C ASP A 325 11.61 -14.01 -11.15
N TYR A 326 11.79 -14.60 -9.98
CA TYR A 326 11.09 -14.12 -8.80
C TYR A 326 11.58 -12.71 -8.47
N ALA A 327 10.68 -11.77 -8.32
CA ALA A 327 11.04 -10.38 -8.04
C ALA A 327 11.84 -10.25 -6.72
N SER A 328 11.55 -11.10 -5.72
CA SER A 328 12.31 -11.19 -4.48
C SER A 328 13.78 -11.55 -4.68
N GLU A 329 14.08 -12.45 -5.63
CA GLU A 329 15.44 -12.86 -5.93
C GLU A 329 16.14 -11.86 -6.87
N TYR A 330 15.38 -11.36 -7.86
CA TYR A 330 15.88 -10.42 -8.86
C TYR A 330 16.53 -9.19 -8.24
N ARG A 331 15.90 -8.63 -7.19
CA ARG A 331 16.41 -7.45 -6.49
C ARG A 331 17.74 -7.65 -5.75
N TYR A 332 18.16 -8.88 -5.48
CA TYR A 332 19.37 -9.19 -4.73
C TYR A 332 20.49 -9.82 -5.56
N ARG A 333 20.20 -10.34 -6.77
CA ARG A 333 21.18 -11.07 -7.58
C ARG A 333 22.01 -10.21 -8.54
N GLU A 334 21.87 -8.90 -8.54
CA GLU A 334 22.57 -8.00 -9.47
C GLU A 334 22.42 -8.41 -10.94
N PRO A 335 21.20 -8.40 -11.50
CA PRO A 335 21.00 -8.83 -12.89
C PRO A 335 21.69 -7.90 -13.88
N LEU A 336 22.04 -8.43 -15.07
CA LEU A 336 22.65 -7.65 -16.13
C LEU A 336 21.63 -6.72 -16.77
N ILE A 337 21.65 -5.46 -16.37
CA ILE A 337 20.70 -4.42 -16.77
C ILE A 337 21.42 -3.33 -17.57
N GLY A 338 20.73 -2.78 -18.55
CA GLY A 338 21.19 -1.69 -19.39
C GLY A 338 20.07 -1.16 -20.29
N GLU A 339 20.36 -0.18 -21.11
CA GLU A 339 19.39 0.45 -22.03
C GLU A 339 18.86 -0.49 -23.13
N ASP A 340 19.47 -1.67 -23.29
CA ASP A 340 19.06 -2.72 -24.21
C ASP A 340 18.17 -3.79 -23.58
N VAL A 341 17.75 -3.60 -22.31
CA VAL A 341 16.92 -4.51 -21.54
C VAL A 341 15.54 -3.91 -21.32
N LEU A 342 14.49 -4.65 -21.62
CA LEU A 342 13.12 -4.36 -21.20
C LEU A 342 12.81 -5.17 -19.94
N VAL A 343 12.48 -4.52 -18.85
CA VAL A 343 11.99 -5.18 -17.62
C VAL A 343 10.48 -4.97 -17.51
N VAL A 344 9.76 -6.08 -17.45
CA VAL A 344 8.29 -6.09 -17.33
C VAL A 344 7.90 -6.59 -15.95
N GLY A 345 7.36 -5.70 -15.13
CA GLY A 345 6.76 -6.05 -13.85
C GLY A 345 5.34 -6.56 -14.03
N VAL A 346 5.09 -7.84 -13.70
CA VAL A 346 3.75 -8.43 -13.78
C VAL A 346 3.17 -8.59 -12.39
N THR A 347 2.09 -7.86 -12.11
CA THR A 347 1.49 -7.81 -10.79
C THR A 347 0.00 -7.49 -10.90
N GLN A 348 -0.84 -8.15 -10.12
CA GLN A 348 -2.27 -7.87 -10.10
C GLN A 348 -2.56 -6.51 -9.44
N SER A 349 -2.09 -6.30 -8.21
CA SER A 349 -2.36 -5.08 -7.44
C SER A 349 -1.55 -3.86 -7.90
N GLY A 350 -0.40 -4.08 -8.56
CA GLY A 350 0.57 -3.03 -8.82
C GLY A 350 1.31 -2.53 -7.56
N GLU A 351 1.15 -3.23 -6.42
CA GLU A 351 1.69 -2.83 -5.11
C GLU A 351 2.50 -3.95 -4.43
N THR A 352 2.94 -4.95 -5.20
CA THR A 352 3.78 -6.03 -4.66
C THR A 352 5.18 -5.51 -4.40
N ALA A 353 5.58 -5.45 -3.13
CA ALA A 353 6.81 -4.79 -2.69
C ALA A 353 8.07 -5.26 -3.42
N ASP A 354 8.25 -6.59 -3.56
CA ASP A 354 9.42 -7.14 -4.26
C ASP A 354 9.40 -6.82 -5.76
N THR A 355 8.21 -6.83 -6.40
CA THR A 355 8.08 -6.45 -7.81
C THR A 355 8.41 -4.98 -8.03
N LEU A 356 7.96 -4.10 -7.14
CA LEU A 356 8.29 -2.67 -7.18
C LEU A 356 9.79 -2.44 -7.00
N ALA A 357 10.40 -3.05 -5.99
CA ALA A 357 11.83 -2.92 -5.73
C ALA A 357 12.69 -3.45 -6.90
N ALA A 358 12.27 -4.56 -7.53
CA ALA A 358 12.92 -5.07 -8.73
C ALA A 358 12.83 -4.10 -9.91
N MET A 359 11.65 -3.48 -10.12
CA MET A 359 11.45 -2.47 -11.16
C MET A 359 12.24 -1.19 -10.89
N GLU A 360 12.24 -0.68 -9.64
CA GLU A 360 13.02 0.50 -9.24
C GLU A 360 14.50 0.30 -9.48
N MET A 361 15.05 -0.85 -9.06
CA MET A 361 16.44 -1.20 -9.29
C MET A 361 16.76 -1.29 -10.80
N ALA A 362 15.87 -1.90 -11.59
CA ALA A 362 16.06 -2.03 -13.03
C ALA A 362 16.05 -0.65 -13.72
N GLY A 363 15.14 0.23 -13.34
CA GLY A 363 15.10 1.60 -13.85
C GLY A 363 16.34 2.40 -13.49
N ALA A 364 16.84 2.28 -12.26
CA ALA A 364 18.10 2.89 -11.84
C ALA A 364 19.31 2.35 -12.62
N GLY A 365 19.26 1.11 -13.11
CA GLY A 365 20.24 0.48 -13.98
C GLY A 365 20.11 0.86 -15.46
N GLY A 366 19.12 1.68 -15.83
CA GLY A 366 18.90 2.18 -17.20
C GLY A 366 17.98 1.31 -18.07
N ALA A 367 17.32 0.28 -17.51
CA ALA A 367 16.38 -0.54 -18.26
C ALA A 367 15.11 0.22 -18.65
N LEU A 368 14.51 -0.14 -19.78
CA LEU A 368 13.14 0.25 -20.12
C LEU A 368 12.17 -0.49 -19.20
N LEU A 369 11.19 0.22 -18.66
CA LEU A 369 10.23 -0.35 -17.73
C LEU A 369 8.84 -0.44 -18.33
N ALA A 370 8.26 -1.64 -18.30
CA ALA A 370 6.84 -1.87 -18.58
C ALA A 370 6.17 -2.56 -17.39
N THR A 371 4.86 -2.42 -17.31
CA THR A 371 4.05 -3.16 -16.32
C THR A 371 2.81 -3.76 -16.94
N VAL A 372 2.49 -4.98 -16.50
CA VAL A 372 1.17 -5.60 -16.71
C VAL A 372 0.50 -5.66 -15.36
N CYS A 373 -0.55 -4.86 -15.16
CA CYS A 373 -1.25 -4.79 -13.88
C CYS A 373 -2.75 -4.58 -14.06
N ASN A 374 -3.52 -4.80 -12.98
CA ASN A 374 -4.96 -4.59 -12.99
C ASN A 374 -5.38 -3.20 -12.51
N VAL A 375 -4.47 -2.49 -11.83
CA VAL A 375 -4.80 -1.24 -11.14
C VAL A 375 -4.10 -0.05 -11.79
N ARG A 376 -4.89 0.77 -12.49
CA ARG A 376 -4.41 2.03 -13.06
C ARG A 376 -4.00 2.99 -11.94
N GLY A 377 -2.85 3.67 -12.08
CA GLY A 377 -2.35 4.59 -11.08
C GLY A 377 -1.68 3.92 -9.87
N SER A 378 -1.51 2.59 -9.86
CA SER A 378 -0.72 1.88 -8.85
C SER A 378 0.76 2.28 -8.89
N SER A 379 1.53 1.87 -7.88
CA SER A 379 2.97 2.14 -7.84
C SER A 379 3.72 1.56 -9.05
N ALA A 380 3.42 0.32 -9.46
CA ALA A 380 3.99 -0.27 -10.67
C ALA A 380 3.61 0.51 -11.93
N TRP A 381 2.35 0.98 -12.01
CA TRP A 381 1.90 1.84 -13.09
C TRP A 381 2.71 3.14 -13.17
N ARG A 382 2.95 3.80 -12.05
CA ARG A 382 3.70 5.08 -12.01
C ARG A 382 5.19 4.93 -12.27
N LEU A 383 5.77 3.76 -11.97
CA LEU A 383 7.19 3.47 -12.23
C LEU A 383 7.45 3.16 -13.70
N ALA A 384 6.52 2.55 -14.39
CA ALA A 384 6.70 2.09 -15.75
C ALA A 384 6.42 3.20 -16.77
N THR A 385 7.18 3.20 -17.88
CA THR A 385 6.91 4.05 -19.05
C THR A 385 5.76 3.46 -19.88
N SER A 386 5.69 2.14 -19.95
CA SER A 386 4.69 1.39 -20.71
C SER A 386 3.76 0.60 -19.80
N HIS A 387 2.46 0.62 -20.11
CA HIS A 387 1.44 0.08 -19.24
C HIS A 387 0.48 -0.84 -20.01
N MET A 388 0.24 -2.02 -19.45
CA MET A 388 -0.75 -2.95 -19.93
C MET A 388 -1.76 -3.23 -18.81
N LEU A 389 -3.01 -2.80 -18.98
CA LEU A 389 -4.08 -3.11 -18.04
C LEU A 389 -4.70 -4.46 -18.38
N THR A 390 -4.89 -5.28 -17.35
CA THR A 390 -5.74 -6.44 -17.41
C THR A 390 -7.03 -6.11 -16.67
N PRO A 391 -8.08 -5.59 -17.34
CA PRO A 391 -9.29 -5.13 -16.66
C PRO A 391 -10.10 -6.32 -16.16
N VAL A 392 -9.64 -6.93 -15.10
CA VAL A 392 -10.40 -7.90 -14.30
C VAL A 392 -11.08 -7.15 -13.16
N SER A 393 -12.26 -7.59 -12.76
CA SER A 393 -12.84 -7.09 -11.53
C SER A 393 -11.92 -7.46 -10.39
N TYR A 394 -11.90 -6.64 -9.37
CA TYR A 394 -10.95 -6.70 -8.29
C TYR A 394 -10.88 -8.07 -7.66
N THR A 395 -9.69 -8.66 -7.71
CA THR A 395 -9.44 -10.02 -7.32
C THR A 395 -8.40 -10.11 -6.24
N HIS A 396 -8.60 -11.08 -5.45
CA HIS A 396 -7.40 -11.64 -4.90
C HIS A 396 -7.47 -13.02 -4.71
#